data_d9887c9276be93337106b0cdfd4cb309
#
_entry.id   d9887c9276be93337106b0cdfd4cb309
#
_cell.length_a   1.000
_cell.length_b   1.000
_cell.length_c   1.000
_cell.angle_alpha   90.00
_cell.angle_beta   90.00
_cell.angle_gamma   90.00
#
_symmetry.space_group_name_H-M   'P 1'
#
loop_
_entity.id
_entity.type
_entity.pdbx_description
1 polymer ?
#
loop_
_entity_poly.entity_id
_entity_poly.type
_entity_poly.pdbx_seq_one_letter_code
_entity_poly.pdbx_strand_id
1 'polypeptide(L)'
;IGWRSIFLLISILILLSIILILVFTPSWNNNPKNYITQEKGNLSDVWKNKFFISLIPLCFLNYGGVQAVQTLWAGPWMLNVAGYSPLDSATGLFWINITMLFAFMFWGYILPKFSSLGIDSIKIVKIGLPISYVVLFSIIIMGQDAGAIMFTLYILSSIVLSLTQTALAFSFPQNLAGKSLTSINVFIHSGTFFVQWGIGLLIDLSKNMGASTVTSYKISFSIFLICLLYTSPSPRDLSE
;
A
#
# COMPACT_ATOMS: atom_id res chain seq x y z
N ILE A 1 8.63 24.35 -16.85
CA ILE A 1 8.95 23.00 -17.39
C ILE A 1 7.64 22.37 -17.78
N GLY A 2 7.45 22.05 -19.09
CA GLY A 2 6.21 21.43 -19.56
C GLY A 2 6.11 19.97 -19.13
N TRP A 3 4.89 19.41 -19.04
CA TRP A 3 4.63 18.02 -18.69
C TRP A 3 5.43 17.02 -19.55
N ARG A 4 5.70 17.35 -20.82
CA ARG A 4 6.50 16.53 -21.74
C ARG A 4 7.95 16.37 -21.27
N SER A 5 8.55 17.41 -20.70
CA SER A 5 9.92 17.33 -20.17
C SER A 5 10.05 16.40 -18.98
N ILE A 6 8.99 16.24 -18.18
CA ILE A 6 8.96 15.31 -17.07
C ILE A 6 8.98 13.86 -17.59
N PHE A 7 8.20 13.56 -18.62
CA PHE A 7 8.21 12.22 -19.24
C PHE A 7 9.56 11.90 -19.89
N LEU A 8 10.21 12.88 -20.56
CA LEU A 8 11.55 12.71 -21.11
C LEU A 8 12.58 12.42 -20.01
N LEU A 9 12.54 13.16 -18.90
CA LEU A 9 13.41 12.91 -17.74
C LEU A 9 13.24 11.50 -17.19
N ILE A 10 12.00 11.06 -16.97
CA ILE A 10 11.70 9.72 -16.49
C ILE A 10 12.23 8.66 -17.48
N SER A 11 12.03 8.86 -18.79
CA SER A 11 12.51 7.94 -19.80
C SER A 11 14.04 7.82 -19.80
N ILE A 12 14.75 8.93 -19.62
CA ILE A 12 16.21 8.94 -19.51
C ILE A 12 16.67 8.18 -18.25
N LEU A 13 16.00 8.40 -17.11
CA LEU A 13 16.31 7.68 -15.86
C LEU A 13 16.07 6.18 -15.98
N ILE A 14 15.02 5.75 -16.67
CA ILE A 14 14.74 4.34 -16.95
C ILE A 14 15.84 3.75 -17.85
N LEU A 15 16.22 4.43 -18.93
CA LEU A 15 17.30 3.98 -19.81
C LEU A 15 18.64 3.87 -19.07
N LEU A 16 18.95 4.85 -18.23
CA LEU A 16 20.14 4.80 -17.37
C LEU A 16 20.10 3.59 -16.43
N SER A 17 18.96 3.32 -15.81
CA SER A 17 18.77 2.16 -14.94
C SER A 17 18.98 0.83 -15.70
N ILE A 18 18.47 0.72 -16.91
CA ILE A 18 18.68 -0.46 -17.77
C ILE A 18 20.17 -0.64 -18.08
N ILE A 19 20.87 0.43 -18.47
CA ILE A 19 22.32 0.39 -18.76
C ILE A 19 23.10 -0.05 -17.51
N LEU A 20 22.78 0.52 -16.33
CA LEU A 20 23.43 0.14 -15.07
C LEU A 20 23.22 -1.36 -14.75
N ILE A 21 22.00 -1.87 -14.93
CA ILE A 21 21.71 -3.28 -14.72
C ILE A 21 22.52 -4.15 -15.68
N LEU A 22 22.55 -3.81 -16.98
CA LEU A 22 23.28 -4.59 -17.98
C LEU A 22 24.80 -4.59 -17.74
N VAL A 23 25.35 -3.48 -17.24
CA VAL A 23 26.82 -3.34 -17.04
C VAL A 23 27.25 -3.96 -15.70
N PHE A 24 26.49 -3.75 -14.62
CA PHE A 24 26.91 -4.13 -13.28
C PHE A 24 26.32 -5.44 -12.77
N THR A 25 25.29 -5.99 -13.43
CA THR A 25 24.74 -7.29 -13.00
C THR A 25 25.66 -8.39 -13.51
N PRO A 26 26.25 -9.24 -12.61
CA PRO A 26 27.07 -10.36 -13.03
C PRO A 26 26.28 -11.29 -13.96
N SER A 27 26.90 -11.80 -15.02
CA SER A 27 26.26 -12.81 -15.87
C SER A 27 25.87 -14.00 -14.99
N TRP A 28 24.57 -14.28 -14.92
CA TRP A 28 24.07 -15.46 -14.22
C TRP A 28 24.55 -16.67 -15.01
N ASN A 29 25.70 -17.20 -14.57
CA ASN A 29 26.24 -18.41 -15.13
C ASN A 29 25.27 -19.52 -14.71
N ASN A 30 24.31 -19.81 -15.57
CA ASN A 30 23.37 -20.91 -15.45
C ASN A 30 24.14 -22.23 -15.61
N ASN A 31 25.01 -22.53 -14.63
CA ASN A 31 25.65 -23.83 -14.56
C ASN A 31 24.58 -24.82 -14.09
N PRO A 32 23.97 -25.62 -14.99
CA PRO A 32 22.84 -26.46 -14.62
C PRO A 32 23.20 -27.54 -13.60
N LYS A 33 24.50 -27.71 -13.30
CA LYS A 33 25.02 -28.67 -12.32
C LYS A 33 24.87 -28.23 -10.87
N ASN A 34 24.59 -26.95 -10.58
CA ASN A 34 24.40 -26.44 -9.21
C ASN A 34 22.93 -26.26 -8.84
N TYR A 35 22.00 -26.45 -9.74
CA TYR A 35 20.60 -26.66 -9.38
C TYR A 35 20.44 -28.12 -8.92
N ILE A 36 20.99 -28.44 -7.73
CA ILE A 36 20.48 -29.54 -6.92
C ILE A 36 18.97 -29.33 -6.94
N THR A 37 18.25 -30.25 -7.58
CA THR A 37 16.81 -30.43 -7.65
C THR A 37 16.03 -29.64 -6.58
N GLN A 38 15.97 -28.32 -6.69
CA GLN A 38 14.92 -27.58 -6.00
C GLN A 38 13.65 -27.99 -6.74
N GLU A 39 12.86 -28.86 -6.11
CA GLU A 39 11.53 -29.20 -6.60
C GLU A 39 10.86 -27.90 -7.02
N LYS A 40 10.41 -27.84 -8.27
CA LYS A 40 9.70 -26.66 -8.78
C LYS A 40 8.43 -26.54 -7.96
N GLY A 41 8.47 -25.75 -6.88
CA GLY A 41 7.31 -25.49 -6.03
C GLY A 41 6.12 -25.11 -6.93
N ASN A 42 4.99 -25.74 -6.71
CA ASN A 42 3.81 -25.50 -7.51
C ASN A 42 3.09 -24.24 -7.03
N LEU A 43 2.62 -23.38 -7.94
CA LEU A 43 1.80 -22.20 -7.61
C LEU A 43 0.55 -22.59 -6.81
N SER A 44 0.00 -23.79 -7.07
CA SER A 44 -1.14 -24.34 -6.32
C SER A 44 -0.87 -24.42 -4.80
N ASP A 45 0.37 -24.63 -4.38
CA ASP A 45 0.73 -24.74 -2.96
C ASP A 45 0.63 -23.37 -2.27
N VAL A 46 0.89 -22.29 -3.00
CA VAL A 46 0.68 -20.92 -2.51
C VAL A 46 -0.82 -20.66 -2.29
N TRP A 47 -1.65 -20.99 -3.28
CA TRP A 47 -3.09 -20.72 -3.25
C TRP A 47 -3.87 -21.59 -2.25
N LYS A 48 -3.30 -22.72 -1.80
CA LYS A 48 -3.87 -23.58 -0.77
C LYS A 48 -3.36 -23.26 0.64
N ASN A 49 -2.36 -22.40 0.76
CA ASN A 49 -1.78 -22.06 2.05
C ASN A 49 -2.76 -21.20 2.86
N LYS A 50 -3.09 -21.63 4.07
CA LYS A 50 -4.05 -20.94 4.96
C LYS A 50 -3.61 -19.52 5.31
N PHE A 51 -2.32 -19.33 5.62
CA PHE A 51 -1.78 -18.02 5.94
C PHE A 51 -1.88 -17.07 4.76
N PHE A 52 -1.56 -17.53 3.54
CA PHE A 52 -1.75 -16.74 2.31
C PHE A 52 -3.20 -16.31 2.14
N ILE A 53 -4.15 -17.25 2.27
CA ILE A 53 -5.58 -16.99 2.11
C ILE A 53 -6.08 -15.98 3.16
N SER A 54 -5.62 -16.10 4.42
CA SER A 54 -6.02 -15.18 5.50
C SER A 54 -5.51 -13.76 5.29
N LEU A 55 -4.42 -13.57 4.55
CA LEU A 55 -3.90 -12.24 4.21
C LEU A 55 -4.64 -11.57 3.05
N ILE A 56 -5.38 -12.31 2.22
CA ILE A 56 -6.05 -11.75 1.04
C ILE A 56 -6.98 -10.58 1.39
N PRO A 57 -7.93 -10.68 2.34
CA PRO A 57 -8.83 -9.57 2.68
C PRO A 57 -8.06 -8.34 3.19
N LEU A 58 -7.04 -8.55 4.03
CA LEU A 58 -6.18 -7.49 4.54
C LEU A 58 -5.42 -6.78 3.40
N CYS A 59 -4.81 -7.53 2.50
CA CYS A 59 -4.04 -6.99 1.39
C CYS A 59 -4.95 -6.32 0.36
N PHE A 60 -6.12 -6.88 0.07
CA PHE A 60 -7.06 -6.35 -0.90
C PHE A 60 -7.66 -5.02 -0.42
N LEU A 61 -8.29 -4.98 0.76
CA LEU A 61 -9.00 -3.77 1.21
C LEU A 61 -8.08 -2.80 1.97
N ASN A 62 -7.25 -3.28 2.88
CA ASN A 62 -6.42 -2.38 3.68
C ASN A 62 -5.21 -1.88 2.89
N TYR A 63 -4.37 -2.76 2.37
CA TYR A 63 -3.19 -2.32 1.64
C TYR A 63 -3.57 -1.66 0.30
N GLY A 64 -4.43 -2.30 -0.48
CA GLY A 64 -4.96 -1.71 -1.72
C GLY A 64 -5.69 -0.40 -1.47
N GLY A 65 -6.43 -0.29 -0.37
CA GLY A 65 -7.14 0.93 0.03
C GLY A 65 -6.20 2.09 0.39
N VAL A 66 -5.13 1.83 1.13
CA VAL A 66 -4.10 2.86 1.42
C VAL A 66 -3.47 3.36 0.12
N GLN A 67 -3.12 2.46 -0.81
CA GLN A 67 -2.61 2.84 -2.12
C GLN A 67 -3.64 3.64 -2.92
N ALA A 68 -4.92 3.27 -2.86
CA ALA A 68 -6.00 4.00 -3.53
C ALA A 68 -6.12 5.44 -3.03
N VAL A 69 -6.09 5.63 -1.71
CA VAL A 69 -6.14 6.97 -1.09
C VAL A 69 -4.91 7.77 -1.45
N GLN A 70 -3.72 7.20 -1.32
CA GLN A 70 -2.46 7.90 -1.59
C GLN A 70 -2.32 8.32 -3.05
N THR A 71 -2.65 7.44 -3.99
CA THR A 71 -2.38 7.67 -5.41
C THR A 71 -3.47 8.46 -6.12
N LEU A 72 -4.71 8.39 -5.64
CA LEU A 72 -5.84 9.03 -6.33
C LEU A 72 -6.64 9.98 -5.43
N TRP A 73 -6.95 9.64 -4.17
CA TRP A 73 -7.98 10.37 -3.43
C TRP A 73 -7.46 11.46 -2.49
N ALA A 74 -6.19 11.42 -2.06
CA ALA A 74 -5.61 12.46 -1.21
C ALA A 74 -5.59 13.84 -1.91
N GLY A 75 -5.22 13.88 -3.19
CA GLY A 75 -5.23 15.11 -3.99
C GLY A 75 -6.62 15.72 -4.13
N PRO A 76 -7.61 15.00 -4.69
CA PRO A 76 -8.99 15.47 -4.79
C PRO A 76 -9.61 15.87 -3.45
N TRP A 77 -9.30 15.21 -2.33
CA TRP A 77 -9.73 15.66 -1.01
C TRP A 77 -9.16 17.04 -0.67
N MET A 78 -7.84 17.21 -0.82
CA MET A 78 -7.19 18.51 -0.56
C MET A 78 -7.78 19.62 -1.41
N LEU A 79 -8.10 19.37 -2.69
CA LEU A 79 -8.70 20.34 -3.59
C LEU A 79 -10.17 20.63 -3.25
N ASN A 80 -10.99 19.58 -3.13
CA ASN A 80 -12.46 19.72 -3.11
C ASN A 80 -13.05 19.81 -1.71
N VAL A 81 -12.32 19.35 -0.69
CA VAL A 81 -12.77 19.36 0.71
C VAL A 81 -11.99 20.37 1.52
N ALA A 82 -10.65 20.33 1.51
CA ALA A 82 -9.81 21.22 2.28
C ALA A 82 -9.58 22.60 1.60
N GLY A 83 -10.02 22.77 0.36
CA GLY A 83 -9.93 24.07 -0.34
C GLY A 83 -8.53 24.48 -0.77
N TYR A 84 -7.61 23.53 -0.90
CA TYR A 84 -6.24 23.81 -1.35
C TYR A 84 -6.22 24.28 -2.80
N SER A 85 -5.27 25.17 -3.14
CA SER A 85 -4.95 25.44 -4.53
C SER A 85 -4.35 24.19 -5.20
N PRO A 86 -4.39 24.09 -6.56
CA PRO A 86 -3.73 22.98 -7.27
C PRO A 86 -2.24 22.85 -6.93
N LEU A 87 -1.54 23.97 -6.71
CA LEU A 87 -0.13 23.97 -6.33
C LEU A 87 0.08 23.47 -4.91
N ASP A 88 -0.74 23.90 -3.95
CA ASP A 88 -0.64 23.46 -2.56
C ASP A 88 -0.97 21.97 -2.43
N SER A 89 -1.96 21.49 -3.17
CA SER A 89 -2.30 20.06 -3.23
C SER A 89 -1.14 19.23 -3.80
N ALA A 90 -0.54 19.66 -4.90
CA ALA A 90 0.62 19.01 -5.50
C ALA A 90 1.84 19.01 -4.55
N THR A 91 2.08 20.13 -3.86
CA THR A 91 3.13 20.23 -2.84
C THR A 91 2.86 19.31 -1.65
N GLY A 92 1.61 19.21 -1.22
CA GLY A 92 1.19 18.27 -0.17
C GLY A 92 1.46 16.82 -0.57
N LEU A 93 1.06 16.42 -1.79
CA LEU A 93 1.35 15.08 -2.32
C LEU A 93 2.86 14.80 -2.42
N PHE A 94 3.65 15.79 -2.82
CA PHE A 94 5.11 15.66 -2.84
C PHE A 94 5.66 15.33 -1.45
N TRP A 95 5.26 16.08 -0.42
CA TRP A 95 5.72 15.84 0.95
C TRP A 95 5.24 14.50 1.52
N ILE A 96 4.02 14.07 1.21
CA ILE A 96 3.52 12.74 1.57
C ILE A 96 4.46 11.66 1.02
N ASN A 97 4.83 11.74 -0.27
CA ASN A 97 5.69 10.74 -0.91
C ASN A 97 7.13 10.76 -0.38
N ILE A 98 7.70 11.95 -0.14
CA ILE A 98 9.03 12.09 0.47
C ILE A 98 9.06 11.49 1.87
N THR A 99 8.06 11.80 2.70
CA THR A 99 7.96 11.25 4.06
C THR A 99 7.81 9.72 4.04
N MET A 100 7.03 9.21 3.10
CA MET A 100 6.88 7.76 2.91
C MET A 100 8.20 7.09 2.51
N LEU A 101 9.01 7.72 1.65
CA LEU A 101 10.33 7.21 1.29
C LEU A 101 11.21 7.03 2.53
N PHE A 102 11.30 8.06 3.38
CA PHE A 102 12.05 7.98 4.63
C PHE A 102 11.49 6.93 5.59
N ALA A 103 10.17 6.79 5.66
CA ALA A 103 9.55 5.76 6.49
C ALA A 103 9.86 4.33 6.00
N PHE A 104 9.91 4.09 4.69
CA PHE A 104 10.38 2.80 4.16
C PHE A 104 11.85 2.53 4.52
N MET A 105 12.72 3.53 4.40
CA MET A 105 14.14 3.40 4.81
C MET A 105 14.24 3.10 6.32
N PHE A 106 13.46 3.78 7.14
CA PHE A 106 13.39 3.55 8.59
C PHE A 106 12.96 2.11 8.90
N TRP A 107 11.87 1.63 8.29
CA TRP A 107 11.40 0.25 8.48
C TRP A 107 12.42 -0.78 7.98
N GLY A 108 13.07 -0.54 6.85
CA GLY A 108 14.13 -1.39 6.34
C GLY A 108 15.31 -1.52 7.31
N TYR A 109 15.65 -0.44 8.01
CA TYR A 109 16.74 -0.44 9.00
C TYR A 109 16.34 -1.06 10.34
N ILE A 110 15.10 -0.81 10.81
CA ILE A 110 14.70 -1.20 12.17
C ILE A 110 14.11 -2.61 12.24
N LEU A 111 13.49 -3.10 11.15
CA LEU A 111 12.83 -4.41 11.13
C LEU A 111 13.74 -5.58 11.50
N PRO A 112 15.00 -5.67 11.04
CA PRO A 112 15.91 -6.72 11.46
C PRO A 112 16.16 -6.73 12.98
N LYS A 113 16.18 -5.54 13.62
CA LYS A 113 16.36 -5.42 15.07
C LYS A 113 15.13 -5.92 15.83
N PHE A 114 13.92 -5.61 15.34
CA PHE A 114 12.70 -6.15 15.94
C PHE A 114 12.62 -7.68 15.79
N SER A 115 13.01 -8.20 14.63
CA SER A 115 13.09 -9.64 14.40
C SER A 115 14.06 -10.34 15.37
N SER A 116 15.23 -9.73 15.64
CA SER A 116 16.18 -10.27 16.62
C SER A 116 15.68 -10.25 18.07
N LEU A 117 14.72 -9.38 18.40
CA LEU A 117 14.01 -9.31 19.67
C LEU A 117 12.79 -10.26 19.76
N GLY A 118 12.56 -11.07 18.72
CA GLY A 118 11.41 -11.98 18.66
C GLY A 118 10.07 -11.30 18.37
N ILE A 119 10.10 -10.04 17.87
CA ILE A 119 8.90 -9.31 17.48
C ILE A 119 8.60 -9.64 16.02
N ASP A 120 7.51 -10.37 15.80
CA ASP A 120 7.05 -10.73 14.47
C ASP A 120 6.46 -9.53 13.72
N SER A 121 6.70 -9.47 12.39
CA SER A 121 6.16 -8.44 11.48
C SER A 121 4.64 -8.32 11.59
N ILE A 122 3.93 -9.42 11.73
CA ILE A 122 2.46 -9.43 11.86
C ILE A 122 2.00 -8.78 13.18
N LYS A 123 2.75 -8.93 14.28
CA LYS A 123 2.45 -8.23 15.54
C LYS A 123 2.53 -6.71 15.37
N ILE A 124 3.53 -6.23 14.62
CA ILE A 124 3.67 -4.80 14.32
C ILE A 124 2.48 -4.31 13.50
N VAL A 125 2.04 -5.08 12.50
CA VAL A 125 0.85 -4.74 11.69
C VAL A 125 -0.40 -4.68 12.58
N LYS A 126 -0.62 -5.66 13.45
CA LYS A 126 -1.78 -5.70 14.36
C LYS A 126 -1.88 -4.47 15.27
N ILE A 127 -0.74 -3.95 15.73
CA ILE A 127 -0.70 -2.78 16.62
C ILE A 127 -0.79 -1.47 15.81
N GLY A 128 -0.11 -1.40 14.67
CA GLY A 128 -0.04 -0.18 13.87
C GLY A 128 -1.30 0.12 13.06
N LEU A 129 -1.99 -0.93 12.59
CA LEU A 129 -3.16 -0.78 11.73
C LEU A 129 -4.33 -0.02 12.41
N PRO A 130 -4.71 -0.28 13.66
CA PRO A 130 -5.73 0.50 14.36
C PRO A 130 -5.41 2.00 14.44
N ILE A 131 -4.14 2.37 14.52
CA ILE A 131 -3.71 3.78 14.53
C ILE A 131 -4.09 4.44 13.21
N SER A 132 -3.90 3.76 12.09
CA SER A 132 -4.29 4.31 10.78
C SER A 132 -5.81 4.52 10.66
N TYR A 133 -6.61 3.67 11.27
CA TYR A 133 -8.08 3.83 11.29
C TYR A 133 -8.49 5.06 12.12
N VAL A 134 -7.85 5.28 13.26
CA VAL A 134 -8.08 6.48 14.07
C VAL A 134 -7.72 7.75 13.29
N VAL A 135 -6.60 7.75 12.59
CA VAL A 135 -6.18 8.89 11.76
C VAL A 135 -7.17 9.09 10.59
N LEU A 136 -7.60 8.04 9.91
CA LEU A 136 -8.59 8.14 8.83
C LEU A 136 -9.93 8.66 9.36
N PHE A 137 -10.38 8.19 10.51
CA PHE A 137 -11.57 8.69 11.19
C PHE A 137 -11.44 10.19 11.53
N SER A 138 -10.26 10.60 12.01
CA SER A 138 -9.97 12.02 12.29
C SER A 138 -10.04 12.87 11.02
N ILE A 139 -9.53 12.38 9.88
CA ILE A 139 -9.65 13.05 8.57
C ILE A 139 -11.13 13.29 8.23
N ILE A 140 -11.97 12.27 8.40
CA ILE A 140 -13.41 12.35 8.08
C ILE A 140 -14.10 13.39 8.98
N ILE A 141 -13.82 13.41 10.28
CA ILE A 141 -14.42 14.36 11.22
C ILE A 141 -13.97 15.78 10.89
N MET A 142 -12.65 16.01 10.81
CA MET A 142 -12.07 17.33 10.55
C MET A 142 -12.55 17.92 9.21
N GLY A 143 -12.72 17.09 8.19
CA GLY A 143 -13.24 17.53 6.90
C GLY A 143 -12.35 18.58 6.24
N GLN A 144 -12.79 19.85 6.27
CA GLN A 144 -12.04 20.96 5.64
C GLN A 144 -10.69 21.24 6.30
N ASP A 145 -10.54 20.94 7.58
CA ASP A 145 -9.29 21.13 8.32
C ASP A 145 -8.30 19.97 8.11
N ALA A 146 -8.72 18.89 7.44
CA ALA A 146 -7.88 17.73 7.15
C ALA A 146 -7.12 17.93 5.83
N GLY A 147 -5.94 18.55 5.94
CA GLY A 147 -5.04 18.80 4.81
C GLY A 147 -3.91 17.75 4.70
N ALA A 148 -2.83 18.13 4.00
CA ALA A 148 -1.67 17.29 3.68
C ALA A 148 -1.04 16.60 4.90
N ILE A 149 -0.98 17.29 6.06
CA ILE A 149 -0.41 16.74 7.29
C ILE A 149 -1.19 15.50 7.76
N MET A 150 -2.53 15.57 7.75
CA MET A 150 -3.37 14.45 8.18
C MET A 150 -3.24 13.25 7.25
N PHE A 151 -3.16 13.47 5.92
CA PHE A 151 -2.89 12.39 4.98
C PHE A 151 -1.48 11.82 5.14
N THR A 152 -0.47 12.66 5.45
CA THR A 152 0.87 12.19 5.80
C THR A 152 0.83 11.25 7.00
N LEU A 153 0.14 11.62 8.07
CA LEU A 153 -0.02 10.79 9.28
C LEU A 153 -0.76 9.48 8.97
N TYR A 154 -1.80 9.54 8.13
CA TYR A 154 -2.52 8.35 7.68
C TYR A 154 -1.61 7.38 6.92
N ILE A 155 -0.85 7.87 5.94
CA ILE A 155 0.06 7.05 5.16
C ILE A 155 1.19 6.50 6.04
N LEU A 156 1.79 7.32 6.91
CA LEU A 156 2.84 6.86 7.84
C LEU A 156 2.35 5.76 8.79
N SER A 157 1.17 5.91 9.37
CA SER A 157 0.59 4.89 10.24
C SER A 157 0.22 3.61 9.49
N SER A 158 -0.13 3.74 8.20
CA SER A 158 -0.50 2.61 7.35
C SER A 158 0.69 1.87 6.73
N ILE A 159 1.89 2.44 6.76
CA ILE A 159 3.08 1.85 6.09
C ILE A 159 3.46 0.49 6.67
N VAL A 160 3.03 0.19 7.90
CA VAL A 160 3.21 -1.12 8.55
C VAL A 160 2.57 -2.26 7.74
N LEU A 161 1.59 -1.96 6.88
CA LEU A 161 1.00 -2.95 5.97
C LEU A 161 2.02 -3.55 4.99
N SER A 162 3.09 -2.83 4.65
CA SER A 162 4.16 -3.38 3.81
C SER A 162 4.87 -4.56 4.46
N LEU A 163 4.84 -4.65 5.80
CA LEU A 163 5.45 -5.75 6.54
C LEU A 163 4.70 -7.08 6.34
N THR A 164 3.45 -7.05 5.87
CA THR A 164 2.71 -8.27 5.50
C THR A 164 3.39 -9.02 4.37
N GLN A 165 3.98 -8.31 3.41
CA GLN A 165 4.75 -8.93 2.32
C GLN A 165 6.02 -9.60 2.84
N THR A 166 6.71 -8.97 3.78
CA THR A 166 7.89 -9.55 4.44
C THR A 166 7.51 -10.82 5.21
N ALA A 167 6.45 -10.77 6.02
CA ALA A 167 5.95 -11.94 6.74
C ALA A 167 5.55 -13.07 5.78
N LEU A 168 4.88 -12.73 4.67
CA LEU A 168 4.51 -13.69 3.64
C LEU A 168 5.74 -14.35 3.00
N ALA A 169 6.75 -13.56 2.62
CA ALA A 169 7.97 -14.09 2.02
C ALA A 169 8.69 -15.09 2.92
N PHE A 170 8.73 -14.82 4.22
CA PHE A 170 9.38 -15.71 5.21
C PHE A 170 8.52 -16.94 5.57
N SER A 171 7.22 -16.92 5.30
CA SER A 171 6.35 -18.09 5.56
C SER A 171 6.43 -19.18 4.50
N PHE A 172 7.09 -18.89 3.36
CA PHE A 172 7.28 -19.83 2.28
C PHE A 172 8.75 -20.23 2.09
N PRO A 173 9.03 -21.45 1.61
CA PRO A 173 10.38 -21.83 1.21
C PRO A 173 10.86 -20.93 0.05
N GLN A 174 12.18 -20.78 -0.08
CA GLN A 174 12.80 -19.81 -1.00
C GLN A 174 12.35 -19.96 -2.47
N ASN A 175 12.05 -21.16 -2.93
CA ASN A 175 11.55 -21.45 -4.28
C ASN A 175 10.10 -20.98 -4.52
N LEU A 176 9.32 -20.74 -3.46
CA LEU A 176 7.93 -20.26 -3.52
C LEU A 176 7.76 -18.81 -3.06
N ALA A 177 8.73 -18.23 -2.36
CA ALA A 177 8.63 -16.86 -1.81
C ALA A 177 8.33 -15.81 -2.91
N GLY A 178 9.02 -15.86 -4.04
CA GLY A 178 8.75 -14.97 -5.18
C GLY A 178 7.34 -15.15 -5.76
N LYS A 179 6.86 -16.40 -5.84
CA LYS A 179 5.51 -16.71 -6.35
C LYS A 179 4.43 -16.21 -5.38
N SER A 180 4.63 -16.37 -4.08
CA SER A 180 3.68 -15.88 -3.07
C SER A 180 3.58 -14.35 -3.09
N LEU A 181 4.71 -13.64 -3.19
CA LEU A 181 4.72 -12.18 -3.31
C LEU A 181 4.03 -11.67 -4.59
N THR A 182 4.30 -12.32 -5.71
CA THR A 182 3.62 -11.95 -6.97
C THR A 182 2.12 -12.19 -6.88
N SER A 183 1.70 -13.32 -6.29
CA SER A 183 0.29 -13.65 -6.13
C SER A 183 -0.45 -12.66 -5.21
N ILE A 184 0.14 -12.27 -4.07
CA ILE A 184 -0.51 -11.30 -3.17
C ILE A 184 -0.58 -9.91 -3.79
N ASN A 185 0.40 -9.51 -4.61
CA ASN A 185 0.38 -8.23 -5.31
C ASN A 185 -0.80 -8.10 -6.28
N VAL A 186 -1.26 -9.20 -6.88
CA VAL A 186 -2.49 -9.19 -7.70
C VAL A 186 -3.68 -8.71 -6.87
N PHE A 187 -3.82 -9.20 -5.63
CA PHE A 187 -4.90 -8.76 -4.74
C PHE A 187 -4.74 -7.31 -4.28
N ILE A 188 -3.51 -6.87 -3.97
CA ILE A 188 -3.24 -5.49 -3.57
C ILE A 188 -3.65 -4.52 -4.69
N HIS A 189 -3.19 -4.76 -5.91
CA HIS A 189 -3.48 -3.86 -7.04
C HIS A 189 -4.94 -3.96 -7.51
N SER A 190 -5.55 -5.14 -7.46
CA SER A 190 -6.98 -5.28 -7.70
C SER A 190 -7.78 -4.50 -6.64
N GLY A 191 -7.41 -4.62 -5.37
CA GLY A 191 -8.00 -3.87 -4.28
C GLY A 191 -7.86 -2.35 -4.47
N THR A 192 -6.67 -1.89 -4.90
CA THR A 192 -6.45 -0.48 -5.24
C THR A 192 -7.46 0.00 -6.29
N PHE A 193 -7.62 -0.75 -7.36
CA PHE A 193 -8.58 -0.43 -8.42
C PHE A 193 -10.02 -0.38 -7.89
N PHE A 194 -10.46 -1.42 -7.18
CA PHE A 194 -11.82 -1.49 -6.65
C PHE A 194 -12.13 -0.39 -5.65
N VAL A 195 -11.19 -0.05 -4.77
CA VAL A 195 -11.36 1.04 -3.79
C VAL A 195 -11.36 2.40 -4.48
N GLN A 196 -10.48 2.63 -5.46
CA GLN A 196 -10.48 3.88 -6.24
C GLN A 196 -11.81 4.11 -6.95
N TRP A 197 -12.27 3.09 -7.67
CA TRP A 197 -13.53 3.13 -8.37
C TRP A 197 -14.73 3.24 -7.41
N GLY A 198 -14.73 2.46 -6.33
CA GLY A 198 -15.80 2.44 -5.34
C GLY A 198 -15.99 3.78 -4.62
N ILE A 199 -14.89 4.43 -4.19
CA ILE A 199 -14.97 5.77 -3.58
C ILE A 199 -15.54 6.77 -4.61
N GLY A 200 -15.09 6.73 -5.86
CA GLY A 200 -15.61 7.60 -6.91
C GLY A 200 -17.11 7.42 -7.13
N LEU A 201 -17.54 6.16 -7.27
CA LEU A 201 -18.95 5.83 -7.42
C LEU A 201 -19.81 6.34 -6.26
N LEU A 202 -19.34 6.17 -5.02
CA LEU A 202 -20.03 6.64 -3.82
C LEU A 202 -20.12 8.16 -3.76
N ILE A 203 -19.08 8.89 -4.18
CA ILE A 203 -19.11 10.35 -4.30
C ILE A 203 -20.15 10.79 -5.30
N ASP A 204 -20.19 10.18 -6.49
CA ASP A 204 -21.12 10.55 -7.55
C ASP A 204 -22.58 10.22 -7.15
N LEU A 205 -22.81 9.06 -6.57
CA LEU A 205 -24.13 8.69 -6.05
C LEU A 205 -24.62 9.68 -4.98
N SER A 206 -23.76 10.03 -4.03
CA SER A 206 -24.11 10.98 -2.96
C SER A 206 -24.43 12.36 -3.50
N LYS A 207 -23.68 12.84 -4.51
CA LYS A 207 -23.96 14.11 -5.20
C LYS A 207 -25.27 14.07 -5.94
N ASN A 208 -25.58 12.98 -6.65
CA ASN A 208 -26.84 12.80 -7.37
C ASN A 208 -28.05 12.78 -6.41
N MET A 209 -27.84 12.39 -5.15
CA MET A 209 -28.85 12.46 -4.09
C MET A 209 -28.95 13.86 -3.45
N GLY A 210 -28.22 14.86 -3.95
CA GLY A 210 -28.26 16.24 -3.47
C GLY A 210 -27.28 16.58 -2.34
N ALA A 211 -26.36 15.68 -1.99
CA ALA A 211 -25.36 15.97 -0.97
C ALA A 211 -24.31 16.98 -1.50
N SER A 212 -23.81 17.84 -0.60
CA SER A 212 -22.70 18.73 -0.92
C SER A 212 -21.42 17.93 -1.25
N THR A 213 -20.48 18.55 -1.98
CA THR A 213 -19.20 17.90 -2.31
C THR A 213 -18.48 17.40 -1.04
N VAL A 214 -18.38 18.24 -0.01
CA VAL A 214 -17.75 17.86 1.27
C VAL A 214 -18.43 16.67 1.91
N THR A 215 -19.77 16.70 1.96
CA THR A 215 -20.57 15.60 2.53
C THR A 215 -20.38 14.31 1.75
N SER A 216 -20.36 14.38 0.42
CA SER A 216 -20.17 13.20 -0.45
C SER A 216 -18.82 12.52 -0.22
N TYR A 217 -17.74 13.31 -0.07
CA TYR A 217 -16.43 12.77 0.29
C TYR A 217 -16.43 12.13 1.69
N LYS A 218 -17.03 12.80 2.68
CA LYS A 218 -17.13 12.26 4.05
C LYS A 218 -17.89 10.94 4.09
N ILE A 219 -19.03 10.83 3.40
CA ILE A 219 -19.81 9.59 3.32
C ILE A 219 -18.97 8.46 2.69
N SER A 220 -18.34 8.74 1.56
CA SER A 220 -17.55 7.73 0.84
C SER A 220 -16.36 7.22 1.66
N PHE A 221 -15.65 8.12 2.34
CA PHE A 221 -14.54 7.74 3.23
C PHE A 221 -15.02 7.04 4.51
N SER A 222 -16.24 7.36 5.00
CA SER A 222 -16.83 6.64 6.14
C SER A 222 -17.18 5.19 5.77
N ILE A 223 -17.79 4.98 4.60
CA ILE A 223 -18.05 3.63 4.09
C ILE A 223 -16.74 2.86 3.89
N PHE A 224 -15.73 3.50 3.32
CA PHE A 224 -14.41 2.91 3.17
C PHE A 224 -13.82 2.51 4.52
N LEU A 225 -13.87 3.37 5.55
CA LEU A 225 -13.40 3.05 6.90
C LEU A 225 -14.15 1.84 7.50
N ILE A 226 -15.47 1.77 7.33
CA ILE A 226 -16.26 0.62 7.78
C ILE A 226 -15.78 -0.67 7.10
N CYS A 227 -15.52 -0.63 5.79
CA CYS A 227 -14.97 -1.78 5.06
C CYS A 227 -13.59 -2.19 5.60
N LEU A 228 -12.72 -1.23 5.93
CA LEU A 228 -11.41 -1.51 6.53
C LEU A 228 -11.53 -2.18 7.90
N LEU A 229 -12.42 -1.68 8.76
CA LEU A 229 -12.67 -2.24 10.09
C LEU A 229 -13.19 -3.69 10.00
N TYR A 230 -14.10 -3.95 9.06
CA TYR A 230 -14.66 -5.29 8.86
C TYR A 230 -13.63 -6.31 8.36
N THR A 231 -12.65 -5.87 7.59
CA THR A 231 -11.59 -6.72 7.01
C THR A 231 -10.29 -6.70 7.81
N SER A 232 -10.28 -6.05 8.97
CA SER A 232 -9.18 -6.10 9.91
C SER A 232 -9.01 -7.53 10.44
N PRO A 233 -7.79 -8.09 10.42
CA PRO A 233 -7.57 -9.46 10.83
C PRO A 233 -7.91 -9.65 12.30
N SER A 234 -8.75 -10.63 12.57
CA SER A 234 -9.01 -11.07 13.94
C SER A 234 -7.70 -11.57 14.60
N PRO A 235 -7.51 -11.36 15.91
CA PRO A 235 -6.37 -11.93 16.63
C PRO A 235 -6.19 -13.44 16.44
N ARG A 236 -7.27 -14.15 16.10
CA ARG A 236 -7.28 -15.61 15.87
C ARG A 236 -6.82 -16.02 14.48
N ASP A 237 -7.04 -15.19 13.46
CA ASP A 237 -6.81 -15.56 12.06
C ASP A 237 -5.32 -15.58 11.65
N LEU A 238 -4.45 -14.97 12.45
CA LEU A 238 -3.02 -14.84 12.17
C LEU A 238 -2.13 -15.55 13.24
N SER A 239 -2.72 -16.35 14.13
CA SER A 239 -2.00 -17.03 15.22
C SER A 239 -1.85 -18.55 14.98
N GLU A 240 -2.39 -19.10 13.89
CA GLU A 240 -2.22 -20.47 13.40
C GLU A 240 -1.29 -20.46 12.17
#